data_9d5641830a7da773ea26f414ff246229
#
_entry.id   9d5641830a7da773ea26f414ff246229
#
_cell.length_a   1.000
_cell.length_b   1.000
_cell.length_c   1.000
_cell.angle_alpha   90.00
_cell.angle_beta   90.00
_cell.angle_gamma   90.00
#
_symmetry.space_group_name_H-M   'P 1'
#
loop_
_entity.id
_entity.type
_entity.pdbx_description
1 polymer ?
#
loop_
_entity_poly.entity_id
_entity_poly.type
_entity_poly.pdbx_seq_one_letter_code
_entity_poly.pdbx_strand_id
1 'polypeptide(L)'
;MGYQIKMGCDIHTFVEKFDEETKTWFMTKGGIDGAERRNYEFFGALANVRTWDDDPSRKPKGLPNGVSLGVLDESHRWGVDGHSRSWDTLTRFLELLKKHTYGFEDAKIADLRVRQNNLNKEETTTLSKYNKFDYYAAEWACEWDSNVNEHVLTNPERYRVTYWFDN
;
A
#
# COMPACT_ATOMS: atom_id res chain seq x y z
N MET A 1 -37.66 -7.66 -8.70
CA MET A 1 -36.49 -6.94 -8.19
C MET A 1 -35.37 -7.94 -8.01
N GLY A 2 -34.40 -7.92 -8.89
CA GLY A 2 -33.22 -8.77 -8.73
C GLY A 2 -32.38 -8.24 -7.57
N TYR A 3 -32.14 -9.08 -6.54
CA TYR A 3 -31.12 -8.82 -5.57
C TYR A 3 -29.77 -8.86 -6.30
N GLN A 4 -29.20 -7.71 -6.60
CA GLN A 4 -27.78 -7.66 -6.95
C GLN A 4 -27.01 -8.09 -5.68
N ILE A 5 -26.50 -9.31 -5.71
CA ILE A 5 -25.45 -9.72 -4.77
C ILE A 5 -24.30 -8.76 -5.04
N LYS A 6 -24.10 -7.78 -4.16
CA LYS A 6 -22.89 -6.95 -4.20
C LYS A 6 -21.72 -7.89 -3.96
N MET A 7 -21.06 -8.32 -5.02
CA MET A 7 -19.82 -9.07 -4.91
C MET A 7 -18.81 -8.21 -4.16
N GLY A 8 -18.05 -8.82 -3.30
CA GLY A 8 -16.96 -8.14 -2.58
C GLY A 8 -15.94 -7.59 -3.59
N CYS A 9 -15.20 -6.56 -3.17
CA CYS A 9 -14.12 -6.02 -3.96
C CYS A 9 -12.81 -6.29 -3.21
N ASP A 10 -11.85 -6.88 -3.88
CA ASP A 10 -10.52 -7.15 -3.34
C ASP A 10 -9.48 -6.27 -4.05
N ILE A 11 -8.36 -6.01 -3.41
CA ILE A 11 -7.23 -5.29 -3.97
C ILE A 11 -6.06 -6.24 -4.21
N HIS A 12 -5.38 -6.07 -5.32
CA HIS A 12 -4.14 -6.76 -5.67
C HIS A 12 -3.01 -5.74 -5.73
N THR A 13 -1.95 -5.98 -4.97
CA THR A 13 -0.85 -5.04 -4.79
C THR A 13 0.47 -5.67 -5.19
N PHE A 14 1.32 -4.89 -5.85
CA PHE A 14 2.65 -5.31 -6.30
C PHE A 14 3.65 -4.21 -6.03
N VAL A 15 4.73 -4.55 -5.33
CA VAL A 15 5.83 -3.62 -5.10
C VAL A 15 6.83 -3.73 -6.23
N GLU A 16 7.20 -2.59 -6.78
CA GLU A 16 8.25 -2.47 -7.80
C GLU A 16 9.39 -1.62 -7.26
N LYS A 17 10.62 -2.03 -7.59
CA LYS A 17 11.85 -1.30 -7.29
C LYS A 17 12.49 -0.80 -8.58
N PHE A 18 13.01 0.43 -8.55
CA PHE A 18 13.78 0.99 -9.66
C PHE A 18 15.24 0.54 -9.57
N ASP A 19 15.74 -0.03 -10.63
CA ASP A 19 17.15 -0.37 -10.79
C ASP A 19 17.88 0.77 -11.49
N GLU A 20 18.82 1.39 -10.78
CA GLU A 20 19.61 2.51 -11.28
C GLU A 20 20.59 2.11 -12.39
N GLU A 21 21.03 0.88 -12.41
CA GLU A 21 21.98 0.38 -13.40
C GLU A 21 21.29 0.16 -14.75
N THR A 22 20.18 -0.54 -14.76
CA THR A 22 19.40 -0.85 -15.97
C THR A 22 18.40 0.24 -16.34
N LYS A 23 18.12 1.19 -15.42
CA LYS A 23 17.08 2.22 -15.57
C LYS A 23 15.69 1.63 -15.79
N THR A 24 15.41 0.48 -15.19
CA THR A 24 14.14 -0.22 -15.31
C THR A 24 13.51 -0.50 -13.94
N TRP A 25 12.20 -0.72 -13.94
CA TRP A 25 11.47 -1.19 -12.78
C TRP A 25 11.39 -2.71 -12.80
N PHE A 26 11.48 -3.35 -11.65
CA PHE A 26 11.22 -4.78 -11.50
C PHE A 26 10.33 -5.06 -10.29
N MET A 27 9.48 -6.07 -10.40
CA MET A 27 8.60 -6.51 -9.32
C MET A 27 9.42 -7.20 -8.23
N THR A 28 9.32 -6.71 -6.99
CA THR A 28 10.00 -7.33 -5.85
C THR A 28 9.08 -8.30 -5.12
N LYS A 29 7.84 -7.91 -4.92
CA LYS A 29 6.88 -8.72 -4.17
C LYS A 29 5.45 -8.47 -4.63
N GLY A 30 4.62 -9.50 -4.63
CA GLY A 30 3.17 -9.41 -4.71
C GLY A 30 2.53 -9.55 -3.34
N GLY A 31 1.45 -8.80 -3.11
CA GLY A 31 0.68 -8.82 -1.87
C GLY A 31 1.31 -8.03 -0.73
N ILE A 32 0.66 -6.96 -0.33
CA ILE A 32 0.99 -6.22 0.89
C ILE A 32 -0.01 -6.62 1.96
N ASP A 33 0.44 -7.35 2.98
CA ASP A 33 -0.39 -7.72 4.12
C ASP A 33 -1.06 -6.48 4.74
N GLY A 34 -2.32 -6.60 5.10
CA GLY A 34 -3.10 -5.48 5.62
C GLY A 34 -3.73 -4.60 4.54
N ALA A 35 -3.11 -4.40 3.38
CA ALA A 35 -3.75 -3.77 2.23
C ALA A 35 -4.81 -4.69 1.61
N GLU A 36 -4.57 -5.99 1.60
CA GLU A 36 -5.46 -7.00 1.02
C GLU A 36 -6.73 -7.31 1.85
N ARG A 37 -6.87 -6.70 3.01
CA ARG A 37 -8.13 -6.71 3.74
C ARG A 37 -9.16 -5.83 3.04
N ARG A 38 -10.40 -6.29 2.93
CA ARG A 38 -11.52 -5.51 2.34
C ARG A 38 -11.81 -4.27 3.17
N ASN A 39 -11.06 -3.21 2.94
CA ASN A 39 -11.21 -1.92 3.58
C ASN A 39 -11.60 -0.88 2.55
N TYR A 40 -12.91 -0.63 2.41
CA TYR A 40 -13.43 0.29 1.39
C TYR A 40 -13.09 1.77 1.67
N GLU A 41 -12.83 2.15 2.91
CA GLU A 41 -12.30 3.48 3.21
C GLU A 41 -10.91 3.67 2.60
N PHE A 42 -10.04 2.68 2.76
CA PHE A 42 -8.72 2.66 2.14
C PHE A 42 -8.80 2.62 0.60
N PHE A 43 -9.68 1.78 0.04
CA PHE A 43 -9.85 1.68 -1.41
C PHE A 43 -10.37 2.99 -2.02
N GLY A 44 -11.29 3.67 -1.33
CA GLY A 44 -11.77 5.00 -1.71
C GLY A 44 -10.66 6.04 -1.67
N ALA A 45 -9.83 6.02 -0.64
CA ALA A 45 -8.70 6.94 -0.49
C ALA A 45 -7.62 6.74 -1.55
N LEU A 46 -7.40 5.49 -1.99
CA LEU A 46 -6.44 5.17 -3.05
C LEU A 46 -6.93 5.55 -4.45
N ALA A 47 -8.14 5.16 -4.81
CA ALA A 47 -8.56 5.14 -6.21
C ALA A 47 -10.07 5.35 -6.43
N ASN A 48 -10.78 6.01 -5.52
CA ASN A 48 -12.24 6.19 -5.59
C ASN A 48 -13.05 4.88 -5.73
N VAL A 49 -12.51 3.76 -5.27
CA VAL A 49 -13.17 2.46 -5.35
C VAL A 49 -14.06 2.24 -4.13
N ARG A 50 -15.34 1.91 -4.37
CA ARG A 50 -16.32 1.67 -3.29
C ARG A 50 -16.51 2.86 -2.34
N THR A 51 -16.34 4.08 -2.83
CA THR A 51 -16.61 5.32 -2.08
C THR A 51 -17.81 6.07 -2.65
N TRP A 52 -18.43 6.91 -1.81
CA TRP A 52 -19.47 7.86 -2.20
C TRP A 52 -18.89 9.22 -2.62
N ASP A 53 -17.64 9.48 -2.23
CA ASP A 53 -16.91 10.70 -2.49
C ASP A 53 -15.99 10.49 -3.70
N ASP A 54 -16.41 11.00 -4.86
CA ASP A 54 -15.63 10.93 -6.11
C ASP A 54 -14.67 12.14 -6.18
N ASP A 55 -13.50 12.00 -5.56
CA ASP A 55 -12.44 13.01 -5.62
C ASP A 55 -11.61 12.85 -6.90
N PRO A 56 -11.59 13.86 -7.79
CA PRO A 56 -10.81 13.80 -9.04
C PRO A 56 -9.31 13.52 -8.82
N SER A 57 -8.74 13.91 -7.67
CA SER A 57 -7.32 13.68 -7.34
C SER A 57 -7.00 12.20 -7.08
N ARG A 58 -8.01 11.38 -6.84
CA ARG A 58 -7.90 9.95 -6.55
C ARG A 58 -8.33 9.05 -7.71
N LYS A 59 -8.53 9.60 -8.90
CA LYS A 59 -8.86 8.79 -10.08
C LYS A 59 -7.72 7.81 -10.40
N PRO A 60 -8.07 6.55 -10.75
CA PRO A 60 -7.08 5.59 -11.19
C PRO A 60 -6.25 6.12 -12.36
N LYS A 61 -4.93 5.96 -12.27
CA LYS A 61 -3.97 6.52 -13.24
C LYS A 61 -3.60 5.54 -14.37
N GLY A 62 -4.10 4.30 -14.30
CA GLY A 62 -3.64 3.20 -15.14
C GLY A 62 -2.33 2.60 -14.63
N LEU A 63 -1.74 1.72 -15.42
CA LEU A 63 -0.41 1.19 -15.13
C LEU A 63 0.64 2.29 -15.31
N PRO A 64 1.70 2.31 -14.48
CA PRO A 64 2.75 3.31 -14.59
C PRO A 64 3.59 3.14 -15.86
N ASN A 65 4.20 4.23 -16.33
CA ASN A 65 5.19 4.14 -17.37
C ASN A 65 6.36 3.25 -16.92
N GLY A 66 6.85 2.42 -17.83
CA GLY A 66 7.91 1.48 -17.51
C GLY A 66 7.51 0.44 -16.46
N VAL A 67 6.22 0.06 -16.44
CA VAL A 67 5.76 -1.04 -15.57
C VAL A 67 6.61 -2.28 -15.78
N SER A 68 6.98 -2.97 -14.69
CA SER A 68 7.76 -4.19 -14.75
C SER A 68 7.04 -5.31 -15.51
N LEU A 69 7.79 -6.21 -16.15
CA LEU A 69 7.21 -7.35 -16.87
C LEU A 69 6.38 -8.24 -15.94
N GLY A 70 6.83 -8.44 -14.69
CA GLY A 70 6.09 -9.22 -13.71
C GLY A 70 4.71 -8.64 -13.39
N VAL A 71 4.62 -7.34 -13.17
CA VAL A 71 3.33 -6.64 -12.92
C VAL A 71 2.46 -6.63 -14.17
N LEU A 72 3.05 -6.44 -15.34
CA LEU A 72 2.33 -6.46 -16.60
C LEU A 72 1.70 -7.83 -16.86
N ASP A 73 2.43 -8.92 -16.62
CA ASP A 73 1.93 -10.29 -16.75
C ASP A 73 0.75 -10.54 -15.79
N GLU A 74 0.89 -10.14 -14.53
CA GLU A 74 -0.20 -10.25 -13.54
C GLU A 74 -1.43 -9.45 -13.97
N SER A 75 -1.25 -8.22 -14.46
CA SER A 75 -2.35 -7.40 -14.96
C SER A 75 -3.07 -8.05 -16.15
N HIS A 76 -2.33 -8.69 -17.05
CA HIS A 76 -2.91 -9.42 -18.18
C HIS A 76 -3.69 -10.66 -17.73
N ARG A 77 -3.22 -11.39 -16.72
CA ARG A 77 -3.96 -12.54 -16.17
C ARG A 77 -5.32 -12.14 -15.59
N TRP A 78 -5.38 -10.96 -14.94
CA TRP A 78 -6.65 -10.43 -14.42
C TRP A 78 -7.58 -9.94 -15.53
N GLY A 79 -7.07 -9.51 -16.67
CA GLY A 79 -7.84 -9.11 -17.83
C GLY A 79 -8.95 -8.12 -17.49
N VAL A 80 -10.17 -8.46 -17.91
CA VAL A 80 -11.37 -7.62 -17.66
C VAL A 80 -11.90 -7.68 -16.23
N ASP A 81 -11.53 -8.71 -15.47
CA ASP A 81 -11.92 -8.84 -14.06
C ASP A 81 -11.17 -7.85 -13.16
N GLY A 82 -9.97 -7.46 -13.57
CA GLY A 82 -9.22 -6.39 -12.92
C GLY A 82 -9.61 -5.00 -13.42
N HIS A 83 -9.95 -4.11 -12.52
CA HIS A 83 -10.34 -2.73 -12.84
C HIS A 83 -9.62 -1.69 -11.99
N SER A 84 -9.74 -0.43 -12.37
CA SER A 84 -9.19 0.72 -11.63
C SER A 84 -7.68 0.58 -11.36
N ARG A 85 -6.94 0.15 -12.37
CA ARG A 85 -5.48 0.02 -12.29
C ARG A 85 -4.86 1.38 -11.98
N SER A 86 -3.96 1.39 -10.98
CA SER A 86 -3.29 2.61 -10.57
C SER A 86 -1.95 2.30 -9.89
N TRP A 87 -1.25 3.34 -9.49
CA TRP A 87 0.00 3.23 -8.77
C TRP A 87 0.24 4.46 -7.91
N ASP A 88 1.02 4.28 -6.86
CA ASP A 88 1.50 5.35 -5.98
C ASP A 88 2.95 5.08 -5.57
N THR A 89 3.63 6.12 -5.11
CA THR A 89 4.90 5.91 -4.43
C THR A 89 4.68 5.01 -3.20
N LEU A 90 5.66 4.22 -2.82
CA LEU A 90 5.56 3.38 -1.63
C LEU A 90 5.22 4.22 -0.39
N THR A 91 5.86 5.39 -0.24
CA THR A 91 5.59 6.31 0.87
C THR A 91 4.12 6.69 0.96
N ARG A 92 3.54 7.17 -0.16
CA ARG A 92 2.12 7.58 -0.18
C ARG A 92 1.18 6.41 0.09
N PHE A 93 1.45 5.25 -0.50
CA PHE A 93 0.64 4.05 -0.27
C PHE A 93 0.62 3.66 1.21
N LEU A 94 1.78 3.64 1.86
CA LEU A 94 1.91 3.32 3.27
C LEU A 94 1.27 4.37 4.18
N GLU A 95 1.36 5.65 3.85
CA GLU A 95 0.68 6.72 4.58
C GLU A 95 -0.85 6.54 4.57
N LEU A 96 -1.43 6.24 3.41
CA LEU A 96 -2.86 5.97 3.29
C LEU A 96 -3.26 4.69 4.03
N LEU A 97 -2.45 3.65 3.95
CA LEU A 97 -2.69 2.40 4.67
C LEU A 97 -2.66 2.60 6.19
N LYS A 98 -1.67 3.32 6.71
CA LYS A 98 -1.58 3.71 8.12
C LYS A 98 -2.84 4.43 8.59
N LYS A 99 -3.24 5.45 7.86
CA LYS A 99 -4.38 6.29 8.21
C LYS A 99 -5.71 5.55 8.18
N HIS A 100 -6.01 4.88 7.07
CA HIS A 100 -7.34 4.34 6.79
C HIS A 100 -7.54 2.88 7.26
N THR A 101 -6.47 2.12 7.44
CA THR A 101 -6.56 0.73 7.92
C THR A 101 -6.24 0.59 9.40
N TYR A 102 -5.22 1.32 9.87
CA TYR A 102 -4.72 1.19 11.24
C TYR A 102 -5.12 2.36 12.14
N GLY A 103 -5.64 3.46 11.57
CA GLY A 103 -6.02 4.66 12.32
C GLY A 103 -4.85 5.36 12.99
N PHE A 104 -3.64 5.23 12.47
CA PHE A 104 -2.47 5.92 13.01
C PHE A 104 -2.44 7.39 12.60
N GLU A 105 -2.30 8.26 13.58
CA GLU A 105 -2.12 9.70 13.39
C GLU A 105 -0.68 10.09 13.72
N ASP A 106 0.02 10.69 12.76
CA ASP A 106 1.45 11.03 12.89
C ASP A 106 1.73 11.93 14.09
N ALA A 107 0.89 12.93 14.35
CA ALA A 107 1.04 13.83 15.51
C ALA A 107 0.93 13.06 16.83
N LYS A 108 0.00 12.10 16.93
CA LYS A 108 -0.15 11.25 18.12
C LYS A 108 1.05 10.33 18.31
N ILE A 109 1.55 9.74 17.23
CA ILE A 109 2.74 8.88 17.30
C ILE A 109 3.99 9.68 17.69
N ALA A 110 4.17 10.88 17.15
CA ALA A 110 5.27 11.76 17.54
C ALA A 110 5.23 12.11 19.04
N ASP A 111 4.05 12.46 19.57
CA ASP A 111 3.86 12.71 21.00
C ASP A 111 4.19 11.48 21.86
N LEU A 112 3.73 10.30 21.46
CA LEU A 112 4.03 9.05 22.17
C LEU A 112 5.53 8.75 22.18
N ARG A 113 6.25 9.01 21.10
CA ARG A 113 7.71 8.84 21.03
C ARG A 113 8.44 9.78 21.97
N VAL A 114 8.01 11.03 22.06
CA VAL A 114 8.59 12.00 23.01
C VAL A 114 8.38 11.56 24.46
N ARG A 115 7.21 10.99 24.78
CA ARG A 115 6.81 10.58 26.13
C ARG A 115 7.06 9.08 26.40
N GLN A 116 7.86 8.38 25.60
CA GLN A 116 7.97 6.92 25.62
C GLN A 116 8.29 6.30 27.00
N ASN A 117 8.92 7.04 27.89
CA ASN A 117 9.23 6.58 29.25
C ASN A 117 8.06 6.75 30.25
N ASN A 118 6.97 7.41 29.85
CA ASN A 118 5.82 7.76 30.68
C ASN A 118 4.49 7.42 29.98
N LEU A 119 4.44 6.32 29.27
CA LEU A 119 3.23 5.87 28.56
C LEU A 119 2.37 4.98 29.46
N ASN A 120 1.04 5.13 29.36
CA ASN A 120 0.12 4.17 29.91
C ASN A 120 0.09 2.87 29.04
N LYS A 121 -0.68 1.87 29.47
CA LYS A 121 -0.77 0.58 28.78
C LYS A 121 -1.31 0.69 27.36
N GLU A 122 -2.34 1.51 27.15
CA GLU A 122 -2.96 1.71 25.84
C GLU A 122 -1.99 2.43 24.88
N GLU A 123 -1.34 3.48 25.35
CA GLU A 123 -0.33 4.24 24.59
C GLU A 123 0.87 3.36 24.22
N THR A 124 1.36 2.54 25.14
CA THR A 124 2.43 1.56 24.90
C THR A 124 2.02 0.56 23.82
N THR A 125 0.79 0.06 23.88
CA THR A 125 0.25 -0.86 22.89
C THR A 125 0.15 -0.21 21.52
N THR A 126 -0.31 1.04 21.44
CA THR A 126 -0.42 1.81 20.20
C THR A 126 0.95 2.01 19.57
N LEU A 127 1.94 2.46 20.34
CA LEU A 127 3.29 2.67 19.84
C LEU A 127 3.94 1.36 19.37
N SER A 128 3.73 0.27 20.10
CA SER A 128 4.22 -1.06 19.70
C SER A 128 3.62 -1.53 18.38
N LYS A 129 2.32 -1.34 18.18
CA LYS A 129 1.64 -1.67 16.91
C LYS A 129 2.18 -0.84 15.74
N TYR A 130 2.43 0.44 15.98
CA TYR A 130 3.00 1.33 14.97
C TYR A 130 4.43 0.89 14.57
N ASN A 131 5.28 0.60 15.55
CA ASN A 131 6.64 0.14 15.29
C ASN A 131 6.67 -1.18 14.54
N LYS A 132 5.76 -2.12 14.87
CA LYS A 132 5.59 -3.36 14.10
C LYS A 132 5.13 -3.09 12.66
N PHE A 133 4.23 -2.14 12.45
CA PHE A 133 3.79 -1.75 11.12
C PHE A 133 4.98 -1.25 10.29
N ASP A 134 5.78 -0.35 10.82
CA ASP A 134 6.96 0.19 10.11
C ASP A 134 7.97 -0.93 9.76
N TYR A 135 8.18 -1.88 10.67
CA TYR A 135 9.02 -3.04 10.41
C TYR A 135 8.47 -3.91 9.28
N TYR A 136 7.20 -4.29 9.34
CA TYR A 136 6.57 -5.12 8.30
C TYR A 136 6.43 -4.37 6.97
N ALA A 137 6.19 -3.07 6.98
CA ALA A 137 6.16 -2.28 5.76
C ALA A 137 7.48 -2.35 5.01
N ALA A 138 8.60 -2.29 5.73
CA ALA A 138 9.91 -2.49 5.14
C ALA A 138 10.10 -3.93 4.60
N GLU A 139 9.66 -4.95 5.34
CA GLU A 139 9.69 -6.34 4.86
C GLU A 139 8.84 -6.56 3.60
N TRP A 140 7.66 -5.91 3.53
CA TRP A 140 6.78 -6.04 2.37
C TRP A 140 7.38 -5.44 1.10
N ALA A 141 8.19 -4.42 1.23
CA ALA A 141 8.86 -3.79 0.11
C ALA A 141 10.08 -4.58 -0.41
N CYS A 142 10.53 -5.59 0.31
CA CYS A 142 11.84 -6.16 0.10
C CYS A 142 11.84 -7.68 0.01
N GLU A 143 12.58 -8.21 -0.97
CA GLU A 143 12.97 -9.61 -0.99
C GLU A 143 14.04 -9.89 0.07
N TRP A 144 13.88 -10.93 0.83
CA TRP A 144 14.76 -11.83 1.61
C TRP A 144 16.21 -11.41 1.96
N ASP A 145 16.65 -10.18 1.75
CA ASP A 145 17.99 -9.73 2.12
C ASP A 145 17.93 -8.92 3.43
N SER A 146 18.68 -9.33 4.44
CA SER A 146 18.72 -8.72 5.77
C SER A 146 19.15 -7.23 5.80
N ASN A 147 19.72 -6.72 4.71
CA ASN A 147 20.14 -5.32 4.57
C ASN A 147 19.06 -4.42 3.93
N VAL A 148 17.97 -4.99 3.52
CA VAL A 148 16.99 -4.34 2.65
C VAL A 148 16.09 -3.37 3.40
N ASN A 149 15.79 -3.63 4.68
CA ASN A 149 14.98 -2.73 5.48
C ASN A 149 15.60 -1.32 5.58
N GLU A 150 16.92 -1.25 5.72
CA GLU A 150 17.64 0.02 5.74
C GLU A 150 17.59 0.71 4.38
N HIS A 151 17.70 -0.03 3.30
CA HIS A 151 17.66 0.52 1.95
C HIS A 151 16.29 1.12 1.59
N VAL A 152 15.18 0.47 1.95
CA VAL A 152 13.83 1.01 1.72
C VAL A 152 13.60 2.30 2.49
N LEU A 153 14.01 2.34 3.77
CA LEU A 153 13.84 3.51 4.61
C LEU A 153 14.69 4.69 4.16
N THR A 154 15.86 4.44 3.56
CA THR A 154 16.80 5.48 3.10
C THR A 154 16.55 5.94 1.66
N ASN A 155 15.92 5.10 0.82
CA ASN A 155 15.66 5.39 -0.59
C ASN A 155 14.21 5.06 -0.99
N PRO A 156 13.21 5.63 -0.30
CA PRO A 156 11.80 5.28 -0.56
C PRO A 156 11.34 5.67 -1.98
N GLU A 157 12.00 6.64 -2.61
CA GLU A 157 11.71 7.08 -3.96
C GLU A 157 12.02 6.04 -5.05
N ARG A 158 12.78 5.00 -4.69
CA ARG A 158 13.06 3.88 -5.59
C ARG A 158 11.98 2.81 -5.59
N TYR A 159 10.94 3.00 -4.80
CA TYR A 159 9.87 2.02 -4.66
C TYR A 159 8.52 2.66 -5.00
N ARG A 160 7.69 1.89 -5.69
CA ARG A 160 6.29 2.21 -5.93
C ARG A 160 5.42 0.97 -5.73
N VAL A 161 4.14 1.19 -5.53
CA VAL A 161 3.13 0.13 -5.47
C VAL A 161 2.20 0.29 -6.64
N THR A 162 2.09 -0.74 -7.47
CA THR A 162 1.10 -0.84 -8.53
C THR A 162 -0.02 -1.75 -8.05
N TYR A 163 -1.26 -1.37 -8.29
CA TYR A 163 -2.42 -2.09 -7.76
C TYR A 163 -3.62 -1.99 -8.69
N TRP A 164 -4.56 -2.90 -8.50
CA TRP A 164 -5.90 -2.88 -9.09
C TRP A 164 -6.88 -3.62 -8.21
N PHE A 165 -8.14 -3.57 -8.60
CA PHE A 165 -9.24 -4.15 -7.85
C PHE A 165 -9.98 -5.16 -8.71
N ASP A 166 -10.69 -6.08 -8.06
CA ASP A 166 -11.64 -6.98 -8.68
C ASP A 166 -12.99 -6.90 -7.98
N ASN A 167 -14.03 -7.52 -8.61
CA ASN A 167 -15.37 -7.62 -8.05
C ASN A 167 -15.79 -9.07 -7.96
#